data_5ffbc497612619768546abd6557fa721
#
_entry.id   5ffbc497612619768546abd6557fa721
#
_cell.length_a   1.000
_cell.length_b   1.000
_cell.length_c   1.000
_cell.angle_alpha   90.00
_cell.angle_beta   90.00
_cell.angle_gamma   90.00
#
_symmetry.space_group_name_H-M   'P 1'
#
loop_
_entity.id
_entity.type
_entity.pdbx_description
1 polymer ?
#
loop_
_entity_poly.entity_id
_entity_poly.type
_entity_poly.pdbx_seq_one_letter_code
_entity_poly.pdbx_strand_id
1 'polypeptide(L)'
;MKFSKMLTAVTEILNQDSDTQVDVCLTSQMASAIELWTAMYENHAPWVDRKKVKSAQIPAAIASEIARLVTLEMQSEITGGEAAAYLNQEYQRNVLSDLRRYVEYGCAKGGLILKPYMTKTGLAVQYVQADSFFPLSFDDSGRILQCVFTEQFRKGKKIYTRLEVHTLQNDVIHITNRAFVATNDYSLGTEIEVSSVDRWSELVPELSLAGSDRLLFGYFRVPMANTEDTDSPLGVSVYSRADELIAEADQRYSNICWEYDGTQLAVHIAESLLKYNPDQNKFEYPGGKERLYRRVYCFPVRSRQTCVLENETP
;
A
#
# COMPACT_ATOMS: atom_id res chain seq x y z
N MET A 1 -8.89 6.82 3.83
CA MET A 1 -8.19 8.15 3.81
C MET A 1 -6.75 7.89 3.40
N LYS A 2 -6.07 8.83 2.72
CA LYS A 2 -4.63 8.72 2.46
C LYS A 2 -3.83 8.82 3.75
N PHE A 3 -2.66 8.17 3.81
CA PHE A 3 -1.81 8.11 5.01
C PHE A 3 -1.38 9.50 5.52
N SER A 4 -0.92 10.38 4.62
CA SER A 4 -0.53 11.75 4.97
C SER A 4 -1.68 12.58 5.56
N LYS A 5 -2.90 12.41 5.04
CA LYS A 5 -4.10 13.06 5.60
C LYS A 5 -4.49 12.47 6.95
N MET A 6 -4.32 11.18 7.13
CA MET A 6 -4.56 10.53 8.44
C MET A 6 -3.57 11.04 9.47
N LEU A 7 -2.29 11.18 9.10
CA LEU A 7 -1.27 11.77 9.97
C LEU A 7 -1.67 13.16 10.45
N THR A 8 -2.07 14.04 9.53
CA THR A 8 -2.53 15.39 9.90
C THR A 8 -3.72 15.34 10.87
N ALA A 9 -4.72 14.52 10.59
CA ALA A 9 -5.90 14.39 11.43
C ALA A 9 -5.58 13.82 12.82
N VAL A 10 -4.68 12.85 12.91
CA VAL A 10 -4.19 12.29 14.19
C VAL A 10 -3.46 13.37 14.98
N THR A 11 -2.57 14.14 14.35
CA THR A 11 -1.83 15.23 14.99
C THR A 11 -2.76 16.32 15.52
N GLU A 12 -3.76 16.71 14.73
CA GLU A 12 -4.76 17.72 15.13
C GLU A 12 -5.55 17.26 16.38
N ILE A 13 -5.97 15.99 16.43
CA ILE A 13 -6.72 15.44 17.57
C ILE A 13 -5.85 15.42 18.83
N LEU A 14 -4.61 14.95 18.71
CA LEU A 14 -3.71 14.86 19.86
C LEU A 14 -3.32 16.24 20.42
N ASN A 15 -3.16 17.23 19.53
CA ASN A 15 -2.88 18.61 19.95
C ASN A 15 -4.10 19.30 20.62
N GLN A 16 -5.32 18.85 20.35
CA GLN A 16 -6.52 19.34 21.04
C GLN A 16 -6.61 18.84 22.48
N ASP A 17 -6.08 17.65 22.75
CA ASP A 17 -6.15 17.00 24.07
C ASP A 17 -4.94 17.33 24.96
N SER A 18 -3.89 17.93 24.42
CA SER A 18 -2.63 18.22 25.13
C SER A 18 -2.42 19.72 25.27
N ASP A 19 -2.07 20.18 26.46
CA ASP A 19 -1.60 21.57 26.71
C ASP A 19 -0.23 21.84 26.05
N THR A 20 0.46 20.81 25.61
CA THR A 20 1.74 20.84 24.90
C THR A 20 1.59 20.30 23.49
N GLN A 21 2.14 21.03 22.53
CA GLN A 21 2.17 20.58 21.13
C GLN A 21 2.89 19.22 21.03
N VAL A 22 2.23 18.24 20.44
CA VAL A 22 2.83 16.93 20.19
C VAL A 22 3.72 17.06 18.95
N ASP A 23 5.04 16.97 19.15
CA ASP A 23 5.99 16.88 18.05
C ASP A 23 5.90 15.48 17.44
N VAL A 24 5.35 15.42 16.22
CA VAL A 24 5.25 14.18 15.47
C VAL A 24 6.56 13.91 14.78
N CYS A 25 7.25 12.86 15.17
CA CYS A 25 8.53 12.45 14.60
C CYS A 25 8.42 11.87 13.17
N LEU A 26 7.21 11.67 12.66
CA LEU A 26 6.98 11.24 11.29
C LEU A 26 6.94 12.45 10.36
N THR A 27 7.97 12.65 9.56
CA THR A 27 8.04 13.75 8.60
C THR A 27 7.04 13.59 7.46
N SER A 28 6.65 14.69 6.84
CA SER A 28 5.77 14.67 5.67
C SER A 28 6.40 13.94 4.48
N GLN A 29 7.74 13.98 4.36
CA GLN A 29 8.50 13.26 3.35
C GLN A 29 8.37 11.75 3.55
N MET A 30 8.60 11.26 4.77
CA MET A 30 8.45 9.84 5.10
C MET A 30 7.01 9.36 4.92
N ALA A 31 6.02 10.18 5.29
CA ALA A 31 4.61 9.86 5.07
C ALA A 31 4.27 9.72 3.58
N SER A 32 4.80 10.61 2.74
CA SER A 32 4.63 10.54 1.28
C SER A 32 5.32 9.32 0.68
N ALA A 33 6.49 8.96 1.18
CA ALA A 33 7.22 7.77 0.76
C ALA A 33 6.44 6.48 1.08
N ILE A 34 5.88 6.33 2.29
CA ILE A 34 5.03 5.19 2.65
C ILE A 34 3.79 5.11 1.75
N GLU A 35 3.15 6.24 1.44
CA GLU A 35 2.03 6.28 0.48
C GLU A 35 2.45 5.79 -0.91
N LEU A 36 3.60 6.26 -1.40
CA LEU A 36 4.12 5.89 -2.71
C LEU A 36 4.42 4.39 -2.76
N TRP A 37 5.16 3.86 -1.79
CA TRP A 37 5.50 2.44 -1.73
C TRP A 37 4.27 1.55 -1.64
N THR A 38 3.27 1.96 -0.86
CA THR A 38 1.98 1.26 -0.77
C THR A 38 1.27 1.25 -2.12
N ALA A 39 1.19 2.39 -2.80
CA ALA A 39 0.56 2.51 -4.11
C ALA A 39 1.29 1.68 -5.19
N MET A 40 2.62 1.63 -5.14
CA MET A 40 3.44 0.82 -6.03
C MET A 40 3.17 -0.67 -5.82
N TYR A 41 3.13 -1.14 -4.57
CA TYR A 41 2.83 -2.54 -4.23
C TYR A 41 1.42 -2.94 -4.66
N GLU A 42 0.44 -2.07 -4.43
CA GLU A 42 -0.97 -2.28 -4.78
C GLU A 42 -1.30 -2.07 -6.26
N ASN A 43 -0.28 -1.78 -7.09
CA ASN A 43 -0.44 -1.55 -8.52
C ASN A 43 -1.29 -0.31 -8.87
N HIS A 44 -1.17 0.72 -8.04
CA HIS A 44 -1.85 2.01 -8.16
C HIS A 44 -0.86 3.18 -8.11
N ALA A 45 0.41 2.95 -8.50
CA ALA A 45 1.43 3.99 -8.53
C ALA A 45 0.97 5.21 -9.35
N PRO A 46 1.40 6.43 -9.01
CA PRO A 46 0.90 7.67 -9.65
C PRO A 46 1.09 7.73 -11.17
N TRP A 47 2.10 7.02 -11.70
CA TRP A 47 2.37 6.96 -13.13
C TRP A 47 1.58 5.86 -13.86
N VAL A 48 0.93 4.94 -13.12
CA VAL A 48 0.16 3.84 -13.73
C VAL A 48 -1.20 4.36 -14.18
N ASP A 49 -1.39 4.36 -15.48
CA ASP A 49 -2.69 4.59 -16.12
C ASP A 49 -3.01 3.37 -16.98
N ARG A 50 -4.05 2.63 -16.61
CA ARG A 50 -4.45 1.38 -17.30
C ARG A 50 -4.66 1.53 -18.80
N LYS A 51 -4.83 2.76 -19.29
CA LYS A 51 -5.01 3.05 -20.72
C LYS A 51 -3.68 3.32 -21.43
N LYS A 52 -2.71 3.92 -20.74
CA LYS A 52 -1.46 4.41 -21.34
C LYS A 52 -0.23 3.71 -20.78
N VAL A 53 -0.14 3.60 -19.44
CA VAL A 53 1.00 3.01 -18.75
C VAL A 53 0.53 1.81 -17.95
N LYS A 54 0.96 0.62 -18.34
CA LYS A 54 0.68 -0.65 -17.66
C LYS A 54 1.79 -0.89 -16.64
N SER A 55 1.46 -1.41 -15.48
CA SER A 55 2.46 -1.84 -14.53
C SER A 55 2.94 -3.25 -14.84
N ALA A 56 4.24 -3.46 -14.75
CA ALA A 56 4.87 -4.78 -14.79
C ALA A 56 4.84 -5.51 -13.42
N GLN A 57 4.26 -4.90 -12.38
CA GLN A 57 4.12 -5.42 -11.01
C GLN A 57 5.46 -5.77 -10.34
N ILE A 58 6.53 -5.08 -10.72
CA ILE A 58 7.88 -5.29 -10.18
C ILE A 58 7.93 -5.14 -8.66
N PRO A 59 7.32 -4.11 -8.02
CA PRO A 59 7.34 -3.94 -6.57
C PRO A 59 6.80 -5.16 -5.80
N ALA A 60 5.67 -5.70 -6.22
CA ALA A 60 5.08 -6.88 -5.59
C ALA A 60 5.96 -8.12 -5.77
N ALA A 61 6.57 -8.30 -6.96
CA ALA A 61 7.49 -9.40 -7.22
C ALA A 61 8.74 -9.33 -6.35
N ILE A 62 9.34 -8.14 -6.19
CA ILE A 62 10.52 -7.93 -5.33
C ILE A 62 10.19 -8.22 -3.87
N ALA A 63 9.10 -7.64 -3.34
CA ALA A 63 8.69 -7.83 -1.94
C ALA A 63 8.39 -9.31 -1.64
N SER A 64 7.69 -9.99 -2.53
CA SER A 64 7.36 -11.42 -2.40
C SER A 64 8.59 -12.31 -2.43
N GLU A 65 9.54 -12.04 -3.32
CA GLU A 65 10.77 -12.83 -3.42
C GLU A 65 11.67 -12.63 -2.20
N ILE A 66 11.83 -11.40 -1.72
CA ILE A 66 12.62 -11.14 -0.49
C ILE A 66 11.95 -11.80 0.71
N ALA A 67 10.64 -11.68 0.87
CA ALA A 67 9.92 -12.36 1.95
C ALA A 67 10.09 -13.88 1.87
N ARG A 68 10.04 -14.46 0.67
CA ARG A 68 10.31 -15.89 0.46
C ARG A 68 11.71 -16.29 0.90
N LEU A 69 12.73 -15.53 0.48
CA LEU A 69 14.13 -15.84 0.82
C LEU A 69 14.40 -15.72 2.32
N VAL A 70 13.88 -14.68 2.97
CA VAL A 70 14.09 -14.44 4.41
C VAL A 70 13.39 -15.50 5.26
N THR A 71 12.23 -16.00 4.84
CA THR A 71 11.44 -16.95 5.64
C THR A 71 11.68 -18.42 5.28
N LEU A 72 12.39 -18.72 4.18
CA LEU A 72 12.52 -20.09 3.64
C LEU A 72 13.22 -21.05 4.62
N GLU A 73 14.32 -20.58 5.23
CA GLU A 73 15.16 -21.39 6.13
C GLU A 73 15.13 -20.87 7.56
N MET A 74 14.21 -19.95 7.87
CA MET A 74 14.11 -19.35 9.20
C MET A 74 13.62 -20.39 10.21
N GLN A 75 14.44 -20.59 11.26
CA GLN A 75 14.05 -21.34 12.45
C GLN A 75 13.96 -20.37 13.63
N SER A 76 12.86 -20.42 14.34
CA SER A 76 12.60 -19.53 15.47
C SER A 76 11.75 -20.23 16.51
N GLU A 77 12.19 -20.17 17.76
CA GLU A 77 11.47 -20.73 18.90
C GLU A 77 11.62 -19.85 20.14
N ILE A 78 10.67 -19.93 21.05
CA ILE A 78 10.70 -19.29 22.35
C ILE A 78 11.22 -20.32 23.37
N THR A 79 12.34 -19.98 24.02
CA THR A 79 12.99 -20.86 25.03
C THR A 79 13.01 -20.19 26.40
N GLY A 80 13.07 -21.00 27.46
CA GLY A 80 13.22 -20.54 28.85
C GLY A 80 11.92 -20.39 29.61
N GLY A 81 11.95 -20.62 30.91
CA GLY A 81 10.82 -20.48 31.84
C GLY A 81 9.66 -21.49 31.66
N GLU A 82 8.76 -21.51 32.64
CA GLU A 82 7.63 -22.46 32.66
C GLU A 82 6.59 -22.17 31.55
N ALA A 83 6.48 -20.90 31.13
CA ALA A 83 5.53 -20.47 30.08
C ALA A 83 6.05 -20.70 28.64
N ALA A 84 7.30 -21.10 28.44
CA ALA A 84 7.92 -21.20 27.11
C ALA A 84 7.16 -22.16 26.18
N ALA A 85 6.70 -23.29 26.69
CA ALA A 85 5.96 -24.26 25.89
C ALA A 85 4.62 -23.69 25.39
N TYR A 86 3.87 -23.02 26.27
CA TYR A 86 2.62 -22.35 25.90
C TYR A 86 2.87 -21.21 24.91
N LEU A 87 3.84 -20.34 25.20
CA LEU A 87 4.18 -19.22 24.32
C LEU A 87 4.66 -19.69 22.96
N ASN A 88 5.41 -20.79 22.90
CA ASN A 88 5.87 -21.36 21.63
C ASN A 88 4.70 -21.92 20.79
N GLN A 89 3.72 -22.55 21.43
CA GLN A 89 2.52 -23.01 20.76
C GLN A 89 1.74 -21.83 20.15
N GLU A 90 1.55 -20.75 20.91
CA GLU A 90 0.86 -19.56 20.44
C GLU A 90 1.69 -18.81 19.36
N TYR A 91 3.02 -18.81 19.48
CA TYR A 91 3.91 -18.23 18.48
C TYR A 91 3.83 -18.98 17.14
N GLN A 92 3.87 -20.31 17.17
CA GLN A 92 3.69 -21.15 15.98
C GLN A 92 2.33 -20.89 15.32
N ARG A 93 1.28 -20.83 16.13
CA ARG A 93 -0.10 -20.67 15.65
C ARG A 93 -0.38 -19.27 15.11
N ASN A 94 0.04 -18.22 15.82
CA ASN A 94 -0.37 -16.85 15.54
C ASN A 94 0.67 -16.05 14.75
N VAL A 95 1.94 -16.49 14.75
CA VAL A 95 3.02 -15.74 14.07
C VAL A 95 3.57 -16.54 12.89
N LEU A 96 4.12 -17.71 13.12
CA LEU A 96 4.85 -18.43 12.07
C LEU A 96 3.97 -18.92 10.93
N SER A 97 2.71 -19.27 11.20
CA SER A 97 1.76 -19.75 10.17
C SER A 97 1.57 -18.78 8.99
N ASP A 98 1.56 -17.50 9.28
CA ASP A 98 1.28 -16.44 8.28
C ASP A 98 2.49 -15.50 8.06
N LEU A 99 3.62 -15.78 8.68
CA LEU A 99 4.78 -14.89 8.75
C LEU A 99 5.24 -14.41 7.37
N ARG A 100 5.34 -15.32 6.40
CA ARG A 100 5.79 -14.97 5.04
C ARG A 100 4.93 -13.89 4.41
N ARG A 101 3.61 -14.01 4.49
CA ARG A 101 2.67 -13.04 3.94
C ARG A 101 2.83 -11.66 4.57
N TYR A 102 2.98 -11.63 5.90
CA TYR A 102 3.12 -10.37 6.61
C TYR A 102 4.51 -9.74 6.45
N VAL A 103 5.56 -10.56 6.36
CA VAL A 103 6.92 -10.07 6.01
C VAL A 103 6.93 -9.46 4.61
N GLU A 104 6.18 -10.01 3.64
CA GLU A 104 6.01 -9.42 2.32
C GLU A 104 5.43 -8.00 2.41
N TYR A 105 4.37 -7.79 3.21
CA TYR A 105 3.82 -6.45 3.45
C TYR A 105 4.82 -5.52 4.14
N GLY A 106 5.59 -6.05 5.10
CA GLY A 106 6.67 -5.30 5.76
C GLY A 106 7.78 -4.89 4.80
N CYS A 107 8.21 -5.79 3.92
CA CYS A 107 9.17 -5.52 2.85
C CYS A 107 8.65 -4.44 1.88
N ALA A 108 7.39 -4.53 1.51
CA ALA A 108 6.75 -3.59 0.58
C ALA A 108 6.62 -2.18 1.16
N LYS A 109 6.18 -2.06 2.42
CA LYS A 109 5.81 -0.79 3.05
C LYS A 109 6.85 -0.25 4.05
N GLY A 110 8.00 -0.95 4.19
CA GLY A 110 9.10 -0.54 5.06
C GLY A 110 9.05 -1.09 6.48
N GLY A 111 7.90 -1.60 6.94
CA GLY A 111 7.78 -2.14 8.29
C GLY A 111 6.45 -2.86 8.55
N LEU A 112 6.47 -3.62 9.63
CA LEU A 112 5.34 -4.39 10.11
C LEU A 112 5.34 -4.40 11.63
N ILE A 113 4.20 -4.20 12.25
CA ILE A 113 4.05 -4.27 13.69
C ILE A 113 3.28 -5.54 14.06
N LEU A 114 3.82 -6.29 15.01
CA LEU A 114 3.20 -7.45 15.64
C LEU A 114 2.70 -7.03 17.01
N LYS A 115 1.39 -6.85 17.14
CA LYS A 115 0.74 -6.39 18.39
C LYS A 115 0.02 -7.57 19.04
N PRO A 116 0.53 -8.14 20.15
CA PRO A 116 -0.17 -9.17 20.92
C PRO A 116 -1.34 -8.58 21.68
N TYR A 117 -2.42 -9.33 21.78
CA TYR A 117 -3.58 -8.98 22.58
C TYR A 117 -4.29 -10.23 23.11
N MET A 118 -5.00 -10.07 24.22
CA MET A 118 -5.75 -11.18 24.81
C MET A 118 -7.16 -11.24 24.25
N THR A 119 -7.58 -12.44 23.91
CA THR A 119 -8.96 -12.76 23.51
C THR A 119 -9.60 -13.70 24.54
N LYS A 120 -10.89 -13.96 24.44
CA LYS A 120 -11.59 -14.95 25.26
C LYS A 120 -11.01 -16.36 25.11
N THR A 121 -10.33 -16.66 24.02
CA THR A 121 -9.78 -17.98 23.68
C THR A 121 -8.27 -18.09 23.88
N GLY A 122 -7.58 -17.03 24.27
CA GLY A 122 -6.13 -16.98 24.48
C GLY A 122 -5.44 -15.80 23.82
N LEU A 123 -4.12 -15.90 23.68
CA LEU A 123 -3.29 -14.89 23.05
C LEU A 123 -3.52 -14.88 21.54
N ALA A 124 -3.67 -13.68 20.97
CA ALA A 124 -3.70 -13.46 19.53
C ALA A 124 -2.68 -12.36 19.16
N VAL A 125 -2.30 -12.30 17.88
CA VAL A 125 -1.40 -11.27 17.35
C VAL A 125 -2.09 -10.54 16.21
N GLN A 126 -2.19 -9.23 16.33
CA GLN A 126 -2.62 -8.35 15.25
C GLN A 126 -1.40 -7.88 14.47
N TYR A 127 -1.45 -8.04 13.15
CA TYR A 127 -0.43 -7.51 12.26
C TYR A 127 -0.89 -6.15 11.73
N VAL A 128 -0.11 -5.10 12.06
CA VAL A 128 -0.39 -3.74 11.61
C VAL A 128 0.67 -3.34 10.59
N GLN A 129 0.23 -2.95 9.41
CA GLN A 129 1.12 -2.51 8.33
C GLN A 129 1.56 -1.06 8.55
N ALA A 130 2.65 -0.64 7.92
CA ALA A 130 3.23 0.68 8.11
C ALA A 130 2.26 1.83 7.79
N ASP A 131 1.33 1.65 6.86
CA ASP A 131 0.31 2.62 6.48
C ASP A 131 -0.87 2.76 7.48
N SER A 132 -0.83 2.02 8.57
CA SER A 132 -1.80 2.07 9.67
C SER A 132 -1.13 2.30 11.03
N PHE A 133 0.14 2.70 11.02
CA PHE A 133 0.98 2.91 12.18
C PHE A 133 1.63 4.29 12.15
N PHE A 134 1.42 5.09 13.17
CA PHE A 134 1.89 6.47 13.29
C PHE A 134 2.73 6.61 14.55
N PRO A 135 4.06 6.47 14.47
CA PRO A 135 4.94 6.78 15.59
C PRO A 135 4.96 8.29 15.83
N LEU A 136 4.89 8.69 17.08
CA LEU A 136 4.83 10.09 17.49
C LEU A 136 6.10 10.54 18.17
N SER A 137 6.68 9.69 19.02
CA SER A 137 7.92 10.02 19.72
C SER A 137 8.83 8.80 19.88
N PHE A 138 10.13 9.09 19.91
CA PHE A 138 11.21 8.11 20.11
C PHE A 138 12.14 8.58 21.23
N ASP A 139 12.85 7.65 21.83
CA ASP A 139 14.03 7.98 22.63
C ASP A 139 15.32 7.98 21.77
N ASP A 140 16.44 8.37 22.38
CA ASP A 140 17.75 8.43 21.73
C ASP A 140 18.24 7.07 21.17
N SER A 141 17.66 5.97 21.63
CA SER A 141 17.94 4.62 21.10
C SER A 141 17.04 4.25 19.92
N GLY A 142 16.13 5.11 19.49
CA GLY A 142 15.13 4.86 18.46
C GLY A 142 13.97 3.96 18.90
N ARG A 143 13.79 3.79 20.24
CA ARG A 143 12.66 3.07 20.81
C ARG A 143 11.44 3.96 20.82
N ILE A 144 10.30 3.46 20.33
CA ILE A 144 9.05 4.20 20.25
C ILE A 144 8.45 4.35 21.66
N LEU A 145 8.20 5.59 22.07
CA LEU A 145 7.59 5.94 23.34
C LEU A 145 6.09 6.25 23.19
N GLN A 146 5.69 6.77 22.04
CA GLN A 146 4.29 7.05 21.74
C GLN A 146 3.98 6.73 20.30
N CYS A 147 2.81 6.13 20.07
CA CYS A 147 2.33 5.82 18.73
C CYS A 147 0.81 5.75 18.67
N VAL A 148 0.28 5.83 17.44
CA VAL A 148 -1.13 5.60 17.14
C VAL A 148 -1.27 4.48 16.12
N PHE A 149 -2.15 3.55 16.40
CA PHE A 149 -2.64 2.56 15.46
C PHE A 149 -4.00 3.01 14.92
N THR A 150 -4.19 2.86 13.61
CA THR A 150 -5.47 3.19 13.00
C THR A 150 -6.13 1.95 12.42
N GLU A 151 -7.43 1.86 12.61
CA GLU A 151 -8.26 0.85 12.00
C GLU A 151 -9.43 1.54 11.29
N GLN A 152 -9.60 1.28 10.00
CA GLN A 152 -10.66 1.90 9.21
C GLN A 152 -11.48 0.85 8.47
N PHE A 153 -12.81 0.98 8.51
CA PHE A 153 -13.69 0.16 7.68
C PHE A 153 -14.92 0.95 7.22
N ARG A 154 -15.55 0.47 6.16
CA ARG A 154 -16.75 1.08 5.58
C ARG A 154 -17.96 0.18 5.85
N LYS A 155 -19.06 0.80 6.34
CA LYS A 155 -20.38 0.16 6.46
C LYS A 155 -21.42 1.05 5.77
N GLY A 156 -21.87 0.64 4.59
CA GLY A 156 -22.72 1.47 3.73
C GLY A 156 -22.02 2.74 3.24
N LYS A 157 -22.62 3.90 3.51
CA LYS A 157 -22.04 5.21 3.17
C LYS A 157 -21.12 5.78 4.26
N LYS A 158 -21.05 5.13 5.41
CA LYS A 158 -20.26 5.60 6.55
C LYS A 158 -18.90 4.91 6.60
N ILE A 159 -17.90 5.68 6.97
CA ILE A 159 -16.53 5.24 7.21
C ILE A 159 -16.29 5.38 8.71
N TYR A 160 -15.94 4.27 9.34
CA TYR A 160 -15.63 4.21 10.75
C TYR A 160 -14.12 4.12 10.90
N THR A 161 -13.56 4.99 11.76
CA THR A 161 -12.11 5.01 12.03
C THR A 161 -11.91 4.93 13.52
N ARG A 162 -11.05 4.00 13.97
CA ARG A 162 -10.59 3.91 15.36
C ARG A 162 -9.14 4.36 15.41
N LEU A 163 -8.85 5.19 16.39
CA LEU A 163 -7.50 5.57 16.78
C LEU A 163 -7.21 4.91 18.13
N GLU A 164 -6.15 4.11 18.16
CA GLU A 164 -5.66 3.45 19.37
C GLU A 164 -4.31 4.07 19.72
N VAL A 165 -4.27 4.93 20.71
CA VAL A 165 -3.08 5.67 21.15
C VAL A 165 -2.38 4.90 22.25
N HIS A 166 -1.09 4.65 22.08
CA HIS A 166 -0.23 4.03 23.08
C HIS A 166 0.81 5.04 23.53
N THR A 167 0.92 5.26 24.83
CA THR A 167 1.91 6.17 25.44
C THR A 167 2.61 5.47 26.59
N LEU A 168 3.94 5.49 26.57
CA LEU A 168 4.77 4.98 27.66
C LEU A 168 5.25 6.16 28.52
N GLN A 169 4.86 6.20 29.79
CA GLN A 169 5.30 7.20 30.77
C GLN A 169 5.56 6.53 32.13
N ASN A 170 6.72 6.77 32.69
CA ASN A 170 7.10 6.27 34.05
C ASN A 170 6.84 4.76 34.23
N ASP A 171 7.26 3.93 33.25
CA ASP A 171 7.06 2.47 33.24
C ASP A 171 5.58 2.03 33.24
N VAL A 172 4.68 2.93 32.83
CA VAL A 172 3.26 2.66 32.63
C VAL A 172 2.90 2.91 31.19
N ILE A 173 2.26 1.93 30.57
CA ILE A 173 1.69 2.06 29.24
C ILE A 173 0.25 2.51 29.38
N HIS A 174 -0.09 3.64 28.80
CA HIS A 174 -1.45 4.14 28.67
C HIS A 174 -1.94 3.85 27.25
N ILE A 175 -3.08 3.18 27.15
CA ILE A 175 -3.75 2.87 25.89
C ILE A 175 -5.11 3.55 25.90
N THR A 176 -5.38 4.38 24.89
CA THR A 176 -6.66 5.08 24.73
C THR A 176 -7.25 4.78 23.37
N ASN A 177 -8.53 4.41 23.33
CA ASN A 177 -9.28 4.13 22.11
C ASN A 177 -10.29 5.25 21.85
N ARG A 178 -10.25 5.83 20.64
CA ARG A 178 -11.21 6.84 20.16
C ARG A 178 -11.81 6.38 18.84
N ALA A 179 -13.09 6.58 18.64
CA ALA A 179 -13.81 6.17 17.44
C ALA A 179 -14.44 7.37 16.75
N PHE A 180 -14.40 7.36 15.42
CA PHE A 180 -14.91 8.44 14.57
C PHE A 180 -15.77 7.87 13.45
N VAL A 181 -16.74 8.66 12.98
CA VAL A 181 -17.58 8.33 11.83
C VAL A 181 -17.63 9.49 10.85
N ALA A 182 -17.33 9.19 9.60
CA ALA A 182 -17.39 10.13 8.49
C ALA A 182 -18.24 9.59 7.34
N THR A 183 -18.65 10.47 6.45
CA THR A 183 -19.34 10.12 5.18
C THR A 183 -18.45 10.31 3.96
N ASN A 184 -17.23 10.83 4.15
CA ASN A 184 -16.24 11.08 3.11
C ASN A 184 -14.85 10.64 3.56
N ASP A 185 -13.90 10.57 2.63
CA ASP A 185 -12.51 10.14 2.88
C ASP A 185 -11.57 11.32 3.19
N TYR A 186 -12.09 12.52 3.49
CA TYR A 186 -11.28 13.73 3.66
C TYR A 186 -11.08 14.12 5.13
N SER A 187 -11.92 13.62 6.04
CA SER A 187 -11.85 13.90 7.47
C SER A 187 -12.21 12.67 8.27
N LEU A 188 -11.82 12.64 9.55
CA LEU A 188 -12.27 11.60 10.49
C LEU A 188 -13.76 11.72 10.82
N GLY A 189 -14.31 12.93 10.67
CA GLY A 189 -15.73 13.20 10.93
C GLY A 189 -16.02 13.44 12.42
N THR A 190 -17.15 12.93 12.89
CA THR A 190 -17.62 13.14 14.27
C THR A 190 -17.13 12.02 15.17
N GLU A 191 -16.65 12.37 16.35
CA GLU A 191 -16.31 11.40 17.39
C GLU A 191 -17.56 10.72 17.93
N ILE A 192 -17.47 9.42 18.17
CA ILE A 192 -18.54 8.58 18.69
C ILE A 192 -18.00 7.65 19.77
N GLU A 193 -18.87 7.14 20.62
CA GLU A 193 -18.53 6.12 21.59
C GLU A 193 -17.98 4.86 20.93
N VAL A 194 -16.84 4.35 21.41
CA VAL A 194 -16.20 3.12 20.90
C VAL A 194 -17.17 1.94 20.96
N SER A 195 -17.88 1.82 22.07
CA SER A 195 -18.89 0.78 22.33
C SER A 195 -20.11 0.81 21.38
N SER A 196 -20.37 1.96 20.75
CA SER A 196 -21.47 2.11 19.78
C SER A 196 -21.25 1.40 18.44
N VAL A 197 -20.02 0.92 18.20
CA VAL A 197 -19.65 0.21 16.98
C VAL A 197 -19.52 -1.27 17.30
N ASP A 198 -20.36 -2.12 16.70
CA ASP A 198 -20.43 -3.56 16.95
C ASP A 198 -19.04 -4.24 16.99
N ARG A 199 -18.17 -3.85 16.04
CA ARG A 199 -16.82 -4.41 15.91
C ARG A 199 -15.89 -4.07 17.08
N TRP A 200 -16.16 -2.97 17.77
CA TRP A 200 -15.34 -2.42 18.86
C TRP A 200 -16.06 -2.42 20.20
N SER A 201 -17.26 -3.00 20.27
CA SER A 201 -18.12 -2.96 21.46
C SER A 201 -17.51 -3.61 22.71
N GLU A 202 -16.56 -4.54 22.53
CA GLU A 202 -15.86 -5.20 23.65
C GLU A 202 -14.53 -4.50 24.03
N LEU A 203 -14.13 -3.44 23.30
CA LEU A 203 -12.88 -2.73 23.59
C LEU A 203 -13.08 -1.78 24.78
N VAL A 204 -12.07 -1.76 25.65
CA VAL A 204 -12.01 -0.81 26.77
C VAL A 204 -11.54 0.53 26.23
N PRO A 205 -12.24 1.66 26.52
CA PRO A 205 -11.82 2.98 26.06
C PRO A 205 -10.44 3.38 26.55
N GLU A 206 -10.12 3.08 27.81
CA GLU A 206 -8.83 3.41 28.43
C GLU A 206 -8.30 2.22 29.22
N LEU A 207 -7.01 1.95 29.08
CA LEU A 207 -6.31 0.88 29.80
C LEU A 207 -4.93 1.38 30.21
N SER A 208 -4.51 1.08 31.43
CA SER A 208 -3.18 1.35 31.94
C SER A 208 -2.52 0.05 32.39
N LEU A 209 -1.30 -0.20 31.90
CA LEU A 209 -0.50 -1.37 32.21
C LEU A 209 0.82 -0.92 32.83
N ALA A 210 1.04 -1.26 34.11
CA ALA A 210 2.26 -0.91 34.85
C ALA A 210 3.31 -2.02 34.75
N GLY A 211 4.59 -1.64 34.90
CA GLY A 211 5.71 -2.56 35.00
C GLY A 211 6.32 -2.95 33.65
N SER A 212 6.18 -2.11 32.63
CA SER A 212 6.84 -2.30 31.34
C SER A 212 7.66 -1.08 30.98
N ASP A 213 8.92 -1.33 30.58
CA ASP A 213 9.86 -0.32 30.10
C ASP A 213 9.72 -0.04 28.60
N ARG A 214 8.76 -0.69 27.93
CA ARG A 214 8.52 -0.58 26.47
C ARG A 214 7.07 -0.80 26.12
N LEU A 215 6.63 -0.28 24.97
CA LEU A 215 5.31 -0.57 24.41
C LEU A 215 5.22 -2.05 24.03
N LEU A 216 4.02 -2.65 24.19
CA LEU A 216 3.78 -4.08 23.99
C LEU A 216 3.51 -4.41 22.52
N PHE A 217 4.51 -4.23 21.68
CA PHE A 217 4.49 -4.72 20.29
C PHE A 217 5.91 -5.00 19.80
N GLY A 218 6.04 -5.89 18.82
CA GLY A 218 7.26 -6.09 18.07
C GLY A 218 7.22 -5.27 16.77
N TYR A 219 8.28 -4.51 16.51
CA TYR A 219 8.42 -3.78 15.24
C TYR A 219 9.46 -4.45 14.37
N PHE A 220 8.97 -5.14 13.32
CA PHE A 220 9.82 -5.59 12.21
C PHE A 220 10.02 -4.42 11.25
N ARG A 221 11.26 -4.06 11.00
CA ARG A 221 11.66 -3.08 9.99
C ARG A 221 12.66 -3.69 9.02
N VAL A 222 12.59 -3.26 7.78
CA VAL A 222 13.57 -3.67 6.78
C VAL A 222 14.95 -3.11 7.22
N PRO A 223 16.01 -3.95 7.31
CA PRO A 223 17.33 -3.54 7.83
C PRO A 223 18.14 -2.77 6.77
N MET A 224 17.55 -1.73 6.21
CA MET A 224 18.18 -0.80 5.27
C MET A 224 18.25 0.58 5.91
N ALA A 225 19.30 1.35 5.54
CA ALA A 225 19.38 2.75 5.95
C ALA A 225 18.20 3.53 5.34
N ASN A 226 17.55 4.33 6.17
CA ASN A 226 16.49 5.24 5.73
C ASN A 226 17.13 6.41 4.99
N THR A 227 16.87 6.51 3.68
CA THR A 227 17.35 7.60 2.81
C THR A 227 16.31 8.70 2.63
N GLU A 228 15.06 8.46 3.03
CA GLU A 228 14.00 9.45 3.00
C GLU A 228 14.10 10.42 4.19
N ASP A 229 14.48 9.86 5.34
CA ASP A 229 14.61 10.60 6.59
C ASP A 229 15.69 9.91 7.43
N THR A 230 16.90 10.46 7.43
CA THR A 230 18.07 9.84 8.09
C THR A 230 17.98 9.82 9.61
N ASP A 231 17.19 10.71 10.18
CA ASP A 231 17.00 10.82 11.63
C ASP A 231 15.84 9.93 12.12
N SER A 232 15.01 9.42 11.21
CA SER A 232 13.90 8.54 11.55
C SER A 232 14.36 7.11 11.77
N PRO A 233 13.97 6.44 12.88
CA PRO A 233 14.24 5.03 13.12
C PRO A 233 13.28 4.10 12.33
N LEU A 234 12.41 4.64 11.48
CA LEU A 234 11.51 3.85 10.66
C LEU A 234 12.24 3.12 9.54
N GLY A 235 11.76 1.93 9.23
CA GLY A 235 12.23 1.17 8.08
C GLY A 235 11.71 1.74 6.76
N VAL A 236 12.39 1.41 5.68
CA VAL A 236 12.04 1.79 4.31
C VAL A 236 11.68 0.57 3.47
N SER A 237 10.92 0.77 2.40
CA SER A 237 10.61 -0.31 1.46
C SER A 237 11.88 -0.90 0.86
N VAL A 238 11.87 -2.22 0.59
CA VAL A 238 12.97 -2.91 -0.09
C VAL A 238 13.28 -2.35 -1.48
N TYR A 239 12.35 -1.64 -2.08
CA TYR A 239 12.50 -0.97 -3.37
C TYR A 239 12.49 0.56 -3.28
N SER A 240 12.65 1.14 -2.07
CA SER A 240 12.63 2.60 -1.87
C SER A 240 13.66 3.36 -2.71
N ARG A 241 14.78 2.71 -3.06
CA ARG A 241 15.85 3.31 -3.89
C ARG A 241 15.70 3.05 -5.38
N ALA A 242 14.61 2.41 -5.80
CA ALA A 242 14.38 1.98 -7.19
C ALA A 242 13.05 2.49 -7.74
N ASP A 243 12.37 3.40 -7.07
CA ASP A 243 11.05 3.90 -7.44
C ASP A 243 11.05 4.56 -8.82
N GLU A 244 12.04 5.42 -9.12
CA GLU A 244 12.20 6.03 -10.43
C GLU A 244 12.51 5.00 -11.53
N LEU A 245 13.36 4.02 -11.23
CA LEU A 245 13.69 2.94 -12.17
C LEU A 245 12.47 2.06 -12.47
N ILE A 246 11.64 1.81 -11.47
CA ILE A 246 10.41 1.05 -11.62
C ILE A 246 9.40 1.84 -12.47
N ALA A 247 9.29 3.15 -12.25
CA ALA A 247 8.45 4.02 -13.06
C ALA A 247 8.90 4.01 -14.55
N GLU A 248 10.21 4.10 -14.78
CA GLU A 248 10.77 4.01 -16.14
C GLU A 248 10.53 2.61 -16.75
N ALA A 249 10.71 1.55 -15.98
CA ALA A 249 10.46 0.17 -16.45
C ALA A 249 9.00 -0.03 -16.88
N ASP A 250 8.03 0.46 -16.10
CA ASP A 250 6.61 0.41 -16.45
C ASP A 250 6.32 1.18 -17.75
N GLN A 251 6.93 2.36 -17.91
CA GLN A 251 6.80 3.15 -19.15
C GLN A 251 7.41 2.42 -20.35
N ARG A 252 8.61 1.84 -20.21
CA ARG A 252 9.28 1.09 -21.28
C ARG A 252 8.51 -0.17 -21.64
N TYR A 253 8.02 -0.90 -20.65
CA TYR A 253 7.17 -2.06 -20.87
C TYR A 253 5.92 -1.69 -21.68
N SER A 254 5.28 -0.59 -21.35
CA SER A 254 4.09 -0.10 -22.07
C SER A 254 4.40 0.28 -23.51
N ASN A 255 5.55 0.93 -23.75
CA ASN A 255 6.01 1.30 -25.09
C ASN A 255 6.28 0.05 -25.93
N ILE A 256 6.94 -0.98 -25.37
CA ILE A 256 7.18 -2.25 -26.05
C ILE A 256 5.85 -2.92 -26.42
N CYS A 257 4.90 -2.97 -25.50
CA CYS A 257 3.57 -3.51 -25.79
C CYS A 257 2.89 -2.74 -26.93
N TRP A 258 2.95 -1.41 -26.88
CA TRP A 258 2.36 -0.57 -27.92
C TRP A 258 3.03 -0.76 -29.30
N GLU A 259 4.37 -0.82 -29.35
CA GLU A 259 5.10 -1.10 -30.57
C GLU A 259 4.76 -2.48 -31.13
N TYR A 260 4.71 -3.49 -30.26
CA TYR A 260 4.34 -4.86 -30.66
C TYR A 260 2.92 -4.91 -31.22
N ASP A 261 1.96 -4.31 -30.52
CA ASP A 261 0.57 -4.23 -31.00
C ASP A 261 0.49 -3.45 -32.32
N GLY A 262 1.21 -2.34 -32.43
CA GLY A 262 1.26 -1.50 -33.63
C GLY A 262 1.88 -2.20 -34.84
N THR A 263 2.92 -3.00 -34.66
CA THR A 263 3.57 -3.75 -35.75
C THR A 263 2.74 -4.93 -36.22
N GLN A 264 2.01 -5.60 -35.33
CA GLN A 264 1.13 -6.72 -35.70
C GLN A 264 -0.16 -6.28 -36.40
N LEU A 265 -0.60 -5.04 -36.18
CA LEU A 265 -1.92 -4.56 -36.58
C LEU A 265 -1.92 -3.73 -37.87
N ALA A 266 -0.75 -3.29 -38.35
CA ALA A 266 -0.68 -2.46 -39.56
C ALA A 266 -0.74 -3.30 -40.81
N VAL A 267 -1.92 -3.48 -41.36
CA VAL A 267 -2.12 -4.07 -42.71
C VAL A 267 -2.44 -2.95 -43.68
N HIS A 268 -1.58 -2.77 -44.70
CA HIS A 268 -1.84 -1.85 -45.80
C HIS A 268 -2.80 -2.51 -46.80
N ILE A 269 -3.99 -1.93 -46.97
CA ILE A 269 -5.00 -2.44 -47.89
C ILE A 269 -5.32 -1.37 -48.94
N ALA A 270 -5.25 -1.75 -50.20
CA ALA A 270 -5.73 -0.89 -51.28
C ALA A 270 -7.26 -0.68 -51.15
N GLU A 271 -7.71 0.56 -51.28
CA GLU A 271 -9.13 0.91 -51.17
C GLU A 271 -10.04 0.05 -52.04
N SER A 272 -9.56 -0.30 -53.24
CA SER A 272 -10.26 -1.17 -54.20
C SER A 272 -10.58 -2.59 -53.69
N LEU A 273 -9.93 -3.01 -52.56
CA LEU A 273 -10.15 -4.32 -51.94
C LEU A 273 -11.13 -4.25 -50.78
N LEU A 274 -11.53 -3.06 -50.36
CA LEU A 274 -12.47 -2.85 -49.27
C LEU A 274 -13.91 -2.93 -49.79
N LYS A 275 -14.80 -3.58 -49.03
CA LYS A 275 -16.24 -3.58 -49.28
C LYS A 275 -16.88 -2.40 -48.61
N TYR A 276 -17.57 -1.57 -49.37
CA TYR A 276 -18.34 -0.48 -48.79
C TYR A 276 -19.68 -1.02 -48.28
N ASN A 277 -19.98 -0.73 -46.99
CA ASN A 277 -21.28 -1.03 -46.37
C ASN A 277 -22.14 0.24 -46.36
N PRO A 278 -23.18 0.32 -47.22
CA PRO A 278 -24.01 1.49 -47.33
C PRO A 278 -24.88 1.74 -46.11
N ASP A 279 -25.24 0.70 -45.35
CA ASP A 279 -26.08 0.80 -44.18
C ASP A 279 -25.38 1.49 -43.00
N GLN A 280 -24.06 1.30 -42.91
CA GLN A 280 -23.23 1.90 -41.85
C GLN A 280 -22.41 3.10 -42.34
N ASN A 281 -22.47 3.42 -43.63
CA ASN A 281 -21.66 4.45 -44.27
C ASN A 281 -20.13 4.29 -44.00
N LYS A 282 -19.66 3.03 -43.96
CA LYS A 282 -18.28 2.70 -43.62
C LYS A 282 -17.74 1.60 -44.53
N PHE A 283 -16.42 1.57 -44.69
CA PHE A 283 -15.76 0.45 -45.35
C PHE A 283 -15.58 -0.72 -44.38
N GLU A 284 -15.90 -1.92 -44.83
CA GLU A 284 -15.66 -3.16 -44.10
C GLU A 284 -14.26 -3.67 -44.37
N TYR A 285 -13.52 -3.94 -43.31
CA TYR A 285 -12.19 -4.54 -43.41
C TYR A 285 -12.31 -6.06 -43.29
N PRO A 286 -11.45 -6.81 -44.01
CA PRO A 286 -11.49 -8.27 -43.96
C PRO A 286 -11.18 -8.77 -42.56
N GLY A 287 -12.13 -9.53 -42.01
CA GLY A 287 -12.27 -9.88 -40.62
C GLY A 287 -11.06 -10.42 -39.90
N GLY A 288 -11.04 -10.11 -38.62
CA GLY A 288 -10.10 -10.51 -37.60
C GLY A 288 -10.05 -9.41 -36.54
N LYS A 289 -10.07 -9.80 -35.29
CA LYS A 289 -10.13 -8.88 -34.15
C LYS A 289 -9.14 -7.73 -34.30
N GLU A 290 -9.65 -6.49 -34.24
CA GLU A 290 -8.94 -5.26 -33.91
C GLU A 290 -7.57 -5.05 -34.61
N ARG A 291 -7.46 -5.25 -35.89
CA ARG A 291 -6.27 -4.88 -36.64
C ARG A 291 -6.38 -3.43 -37.11
N LEU A 292 -5.30 -2.67 -36.97
CA LEU A 292 -5.20 -1.33 -37.54
C LEU A 292 -4.99 -1.44 -39.05
N TYR A 293 -6.02 -1.12 -39.85
CA TYR A 293 -5.91 -1.08 -41.28
C TYR A 293 -5.56 0.33 -41.73
N ARG A 294 -4.47 0.48 -42.50
CA ARG A 294 -4.13 1.72 -43.16
C ARG A 294 -4.62 1.68 -44.58
N ARG A 295 -5.54 2.58 -44.92
CA ARG A 295 -6.04 2.73 -46.28
C ARG A 295 -4.97 3.38 -47.16
N VAL A 296 -4.66 2.78 -48.30
CA VAL A 296 -3.73 3.30 -49.29
C VAL A 296 -4.51 3.73 -50.51
N TYR A 297 -4.49 5.02 -50.81
CA TYR A 297 -5.09 5.57 -52.02
C TYR A 297 -4.06 5.47 -53.17
N CYS A 298 -4.38 4.74 -54.20
CA CYS A 298 -3.58 4.68 -55.42
C CYS A 298 -4.24 5.54 -56.48
N PHE A 299 -3.62 6.67 -56.82
CA PHE A 299 -4.07 7.50 -57.92
C PHE A 299 -3.43 7.01 -59.22
N PRO A 300 -4.19 6.74 -60.30
CA PRO A 300 -3.62 6.41 -61.59
C PRO A 300 -3.01 7.68 -62.21
N VAL A 301 -1.70 7.86 -62.06
CA VAL A 301 -0.96 8.88 -62.81
C VAL A 301 -0.47 8.23 -64.09
N ARG A 302 -0.63 8.94 -65.24
CA ARG A 302 -0.35 8.41 -66.63
C ARG A 302 1.01 7.77 -66.83
N SER A 303 1.89 7.68 -65.86
CA SER A 303 3.20 7.00 -65.97
C SER A 303 3.77 6.41 -64.65
N ARG A 304 3.20 6.64 -63.50
CA ARG A 304 3.61 6.02 -62.19
C ARG A 304 2.45 6.02 -61.21
N GLN A 305 2.22 4.90 -60.50
CA GLN A 305 1.28 4.83 -59.36
C GLN A 305 1.93 5.50 -58.15
N THR A 306 1.31 6.56 -57.64
CA THR A 306 1.73 7.19 -56.40
C THR A 306 0.70 6.82 -55.32
N CYS A 307 1.13 6.14 -54.26
CA CYS A 307 0.27 5.79 -53.13
C CYS A 307 0.45 6.82 -52.01
N VAL A 308 -0.65 7.34 -51.52
CA VAL A 308 -0.67 8.25 -50.37
C VAL A 308 -1.23 7.51 -49.17
N LEU A 309 -0.58 7.65 -48.01
CA LEU A 309 -0.99 7.04 -46.76
C LEU A 309 -1.83 8.06 -45.97
N GLU A 310 -3.07 7.72 -45.63
CA GLU A 310 -3.85 8.43 -44.65
C GLU A 310 -3.93 7.61 -43.34
N ASN A 311 -3.65 8.24 -42.22
CA ASN A 311 -3.84 7.64 -40.90
C ASN A 311 -5.26 7.96 -40.42
N GLU A 312 -6.19 7.02 -40.53
CA GLU A 312 -7.44 7.08 -39.78
C GLU A 312 -7.21 6.37 -38.46
N THR A 313 -7.28 7.11 -37.34
CA THR A 313 -7.44 6.58 -35.99
C THR A 313 -8.91 6.21 -35.79
N PRO A 314 -9.22 5.06 -35.19
CA PRO A 314 -10.60 4.62 -34.91
C PRO A 314 -11.32 5.55 -33.94
#